data_8143eba5105d7d5382d4e6aed2c912f7
#
_entry.id   8143eba5105d7d5382d4e6aed2c912f7
#
_cell.length_a   1.000
_cell.length_b   1.000
_cell.length_c   1.000
_cell.angle_alpha   90.00
_cell.angle_beta   90.00
_cell.angle_gamma   90.00
#
_symmetry.space_group_name_H-M   'P 1'
#
loop_
_entity.id
_entity.type
_entity.pdbx_description
1 polymer ?
#
loop_
_entity_poly.entity_id
_entity_poly.type
_entity_poly.pdbx_seq_one_letter_code
_entity_poly.pdbx_strand_id
1 'polypeptide(L)'
;MLNENGLTFKDFEVKTFEMICKLGQEYTKDFLERYDNYLMENRDKEAYRNKGKRKTTVKTVYGEVEYERRIYQVTREDGLSEFVFLLDEQLEISGVGLISINMAEQMVSASQKCHTEKPLKR
;
A
#
# COMPACT_ATOMS: atom_id res chain seq x y z
N MET A 1 -16.61 -29.03 18.36
CA MET A 1 -15.53 -28.66 19.23
C MET A 1 -15.61 -27.23 19.70
N LEU A 2 -15.94 -26.33 18.86
CA LEU A 2 -16.05 -24.93 19.27
C LEU A 2 -17.46 -24.53 19.58
N ASN A 3 -18.38 -25.48 19.47
CA ASN A 3 -19.79 -25.17 19.57
C ASN A 3 -20.23 -24.79 20.97
N GLU A 4 -19.52 -25.27 21.96
CA GLU A 4 -19.87 -24.92 23.32
C GLU A 4 -19.72 -23.43 23.59
N ASN A 5 -18.83 -22.79 22.87
CA ASN A 5 -18.60 -21.38 23.04
C ASN A 5 -19.37 -20.54 22.02
N GLY A 6 -20.20 -21.21 21.22
CA GLY A 6 -20.93 -20.50 20.20
C GLY A 6 -20.11 -20.14 18.97
N LEU A 7 -18.89 -20.64 18.90
CA LEU A 7 -18.03 -20.37 17.78
C LEU A 7 -18.20 -21.44 16.71
N THR A 8 -18.23 -21.00 15.46
CA THR A 8 -18.31 -21.90 14.33
C THR A 8 -17.02 -21.80 13.53
N PHE A 9 -16.83 -22.72 12.60
CA PHE A 9 -15.67 -22.64 11.74
C PHE A 9 -15.70 -21.34 10.93
N LYS A 10 -16.89 -20.92 10.55
CA LYS A 10 -17.04 -19.65 9.83
C LYS A 10 -16.49 -18.50 10.66
N ASP A 11 -16.84 -18.46 11.95
CA ASP A 11 -16.32 -17.41 12.83
C ASP A 11 -14.82 -17.48 12.95
N PHE A 12 -14.28 -18.69 13.06
CA PHE A 12 -12.84 -18.88 13.14
C PHE A 12 -12.15 -18.35 11.88
N GLU A 13 -12.71 -18.68 10.73
CA GLU A 13 -12.11 -18.29 9.47
C GLU A 13 -12.11 -16.78 9.31
N VAL A 14 -13.23 -16.12 9.70
CA VAL A 14 -13.30 -14.66 9.62
C VAL A 14 -12.25 -14.01 10.50
N LYS A 15 -12.12 -14.50 11.72
CA LYS A 15 -11.14 -13.93 12.64
C LYS A 15 -9.72 -14.18 12.17
N THR A 16 -9.49 -15.34 11.58
CA THR A 16 -8.17 -15.66 11.04
C THR A 16 -7.83 -14.72 9.89
N PHE A 17 -8.81 -14.49 9.01
CA PHE A 17 -8.59 -13.58 7.89
C PHE A 17 -8.29 -12.17 8.36
N GLU A 18 -9.02 -11.70 9.38
CA GLU A 18 -8.76 -10.38 9.93
C GLU A 18 -7.36 -10.28 10.50
N MET A 19 -6.91 -11.34 11.17
CA MET A 19 -5.57 -11.36 11.73
C MET A 19 -4.51 -11.31 10.64
N ILE A 20 -4.72 -12.06 9.56
CA ILE A 20 -3.79 -12.09 8.45
C ILE A 20 -3.73 -10.71 7.79
N CYS A 21 -4.88 -10.09 7.61
CA CYS A 21 -4.91 -8.76 7.01
C CYS A 21 -4.18 -7.74 7.87
N LYS A 22 -4.39 -7.80 9.18
CA LYS A 22 -3.71 -6.89 10.07
C LYS A 22 -2.20 -7.09 10.03
N LEU A 23 -1.77 -8.33 10.01
CA LEU A 23 -0.35 -8.64 9.92
C LEU A 23 0.23 -8.12 8.62
N GLY A 24 -0.51 -8.27 7.52
CA GLY A 24 -0.08 -7.76 6.24
C GLY A 24 0.06 -6.26 6.24
N GLN A 25 -0.87 -5.57 6.89
CA GLN A 25 -0.80 -4.12 6.99
C GLN A 25 0.43 -3.67 7.76
N GLU A 26 0.72 -4.32 8.88
CA GLU A 26 1.87 -3.95 9.68
C GLU A 26 3.18 -4.24 8.96
N TYR A 27 3.23 -5.36 8.27
CA TYR A 27 4.41 -5.72 7.52
C TYR A 27 4.65 -4.75 6.38
N THR A 28 3.58 -4.35 5.71
CA THR A 28 3.69 -3.42 4.59
C THR A 28 4.13 -2.04 5.06
N LYS A 29 3.59 -1.57 6.19
CA LYS A 29 4.01 -0.30 6.76
C LYS A 29 5.51 -0.31 7.04
N ASP A 30 5.98 -1.37 7.66
CA ASP A 30 7.39 -1.51 7.99
C ASP A 30 8.25 -1.51 6.72
N PHE A 31 7.82 -2.26 5.72
CA PHE A 31 8.54 -2.33 4.45
C PHE A 31 8.64 -0.96 3.79
N LEU A 32 7.51 -0.25 3.72
CA LEU A 32 7.48 1.04 3.04
C LEU A 32 8.37 2.05 3.73
N GLU A 33 8.34 2.08 5.07
CA GLU A 33 9.15 3.05 5.80
C GLU A 33 10.62 2.69 5.74
N ARG A 34 10.96 1.41 5.73
CA ARG A 34 12.34 1.00 5.59
C ARG A 34 12.88 1.30 4.21
N TYR A 35 12.05 1.09 3.20
CA TYR A 35 12.48 1.38 1.84
C TYR A 35 12.65 2.88 1.64
N ASP A 36 11.78 3.66 2.25
CA ASP A 36 11.92 5.11 2.21
C ASP A 36 13.24 5.55 2.83
N ASN A 37 13.63 4.93 3.95
CA ASN A 37 14.91 5.22 4.57
C ASN A 37 16.07 4.84 3.64
N TYR A 38 15.95 3.69 2.98
CA TYR A 38 16.97 3.24 2.05
C TYR A 38 17.13 4.24 0.89
N LEU A 39 16.03 4.70 0.35
CA LEU A 39 16.08 5.67 -0.74
C LEU A 39 16.69 6.99 -0.26
N MET A 40 16.37 7.39 0.96
CA MET A 40 16.93 8.62 1.50
C MET A 40 18.44 8.55 1.58
N GLU A 41 18.98 7.41 2.00
CA GLU A 41 20.41 7.26 2.16
C GLU A 41 21.14 7.11 0.83
N ASN A 42 20.47 6.56 -0.16
CA ASN A 42 21.11 6.25 -1.45
C ASN A 42 20.76 7.20 -2.57
N ARG A 43 20.02 8.26 -2.28
CA ARG A 43 19.64 9.22 -3.30
C ARG A 43 20.79 10.15 -3.65
N ASP A 44 20.65 10.82 -4.78
CA ASP A 44 21.53 11.93 -5.12
C ASP A 44 21.13 13.11 -4.24
N LYS A 45 21.96 13.43 -3.25
CA LYS A 45 21.60 14.41 -2.26
C LYS A 45 21.53 15.83 -2.81
N GLU A 46 22.19 16.07 -3.92
CA GLU A 46 22.13 17.40 -4.54
C GLU A 46 20.86 17.55 -5.38
N ALA A 47 20.43 16.46 -6.02
CA ALA A 47 19.24 16.50 -6.86
C ALA A 47 17.95 16.42 -6.04
N TYR A 48 17.99 15.64 -4.96
CA TYR A 48 16.80 15.41 -4.13
C TYR A 48 17.04 15.93 -2.73
N ARG A 49 16.43 17.05 -2.41
CA ARG A 49 16.60 17.65 -1.08
C ARG A 49 15.48 17.19 -0.16
N ASN A 50 15.86 16.57 0.94
CA ASN A 50 14.91 16.06 1.92
C ASN A 50 14.20 17.23 2.61
N LYS A 51 12.87 17.24 2.50
CA LYS A 51 12.04 18.29 3.11
C LYS A 51 11.16 17.76 4.22
N GLY A 52 11.51 16.59 4.78
CA GLY A 52 10.79 16.05 5.91
C GLY A 52 9.85 14.93 5.50
N LYS A 53 9.13 14.44 6.48
CA LYS A 53 8.22 13.31 6.28
C LYS A 53 6.79 13.78 6.19
N ARG A 54 6.00 13.05 5.43
CA ARG A 54 4.57 13.30 5.31
C ARG A 54 3.81 12.00 5.47
N LYS A 55 2.78 12.03 6.29
CA LYS A 55 1.97 10.84 6.53
C LYS A 55 0.99 10.65 5.38
N THR A 56 0.77 9.40 5.01
CA THR A 56 -0.19 9.10 3.96
C THR A 56 -0.74 7.70 4.19
N THR A 57 -1.73 7.35 3.37
CA THR A 57 -2.38 6.05 3.47
C THR A 57 -2.44 5.45 2.07
N VAL A 58 -2.10 4.17 1.95
CA VAL A 58 -2.27 3.44 0.71
C VAL A 58 -3.30 2.34 0.95
N LYS A 59 -4.19 2.15 -0.01
CA LYS A 59 -5.21 1.09 0.07
C LYS A 59 -4.67 -0.16 -0.61
N THR A 60 -4.53 -1.22 0.18
CA THR A 60 -4.01 -2.47 -0.31
C THR A 60 -5.10 -3.53 -0.30
N VAL A 61 -4.79 -4.68 -0.88
CA VAL A 61 -5.75 -5.77 -0.95
C VAL A 61 -6.08 -6.34 0.43
N TYR A 62 -5.28 -6.04 1.44
CA TYR A 62 -5.55 -6.48 2.81
C TYR A 62 -5.87 -5.33 3.75
N GLY A 63 -6.21 -4.16 3.20
CA GLY A 63 -6.67 -3.04 4.00
C GLY A 63 -5.85 -1.80 3.79
N GLU A 64 -6.19 -0.76 4.53
CA GLU A 64 -5.49 0.51 4.45
C GLU A 64 -4.24 0.48 5.31
N VAL A 65 -3.15 1.02 4.77
CA VAL A 65 -1.89 1.08 5.46
C VAL A 65 -1.45 2.53 5.57
N GLU A 66 -1.35 3.03 6.79
CA GLU A 66 -0.88 4.38 7.05
C GLU A 66 0.62 4.33 7.31
N TYR A 67 1.37 5.19 6.62
CA TYR A 67 2.82 5.19 6.76
C TYR A 67 3.34 6.58 6.47
N GLU A 68 4.60 6.82 6.82
CA GLU A 68 5.27 8.08 6.56
C GLU A 68 6.30 7.91 5.46
N ARG A 69 6.38 8.90 4.59
CA ARG A 69 7.40 8.91 3.57
C ARG A 69 7.94 10.32 3.42
N ARG A 70 9.14 10.43 2.89
CA ARG A 70 9.80 11.72 2.76
C ARG A 70 9.42 12.39 1.46
N ILE A 71 9.28 13.71 1.54
CA ILE A 71 9.06 14.53 0.37
C ILE A 71 10.37 15.22 0.03
N TYR A 72 10.69 15.29 -1.25
CA TYR A 72 11.95 15.87 -1.71
C TYR A 72 11.68 17.03 -2.64
N GLN A 73 12.55 18.01 -2.58
CA GLN A 73 12.51 19.14 -3.50
C GLN A 73 13.51 18.87 -4.62
N VAL A 74 13.03 19.00 -5.86
CA VAL A 74 13.83 18.77 -7.05
C VAL A 74 13.81 20.06 -7.87
N THR A 75 14.99 20.49 -8.32
CA THR A 75 15.08 21.67 -9.17
C THR A 75 15.21 21.22 -10.62
N ARG A 76 14.32 21.71 -11.46
CA ARG A 76 14.32 21.36 -12.87
C ARG A 76 15.33 22.19 -13.64
N GLU A 77 15.55 21.81 -14.89
CA GLU A 77 16.50 22.50 -15.74
C GLU A 77 16.08 23.96 -15.99
N ASP A 78 14.77 24.21 -15.98
CA ASP A 78 14.27 25.58 -16.17
C ASP A 78 14.38 26.44 -14.92
N GLY A 79 14.94 25.88 -13.84
CA GLY A 79 15.09 26.61 -12.60
C GLY A 79 13.92 26.51 -11.66
N LEU A 80 12.84 25.88 -12.09
CA LEU A 80 11.67 25.73 -11.24
C LEU A 80 11.83 24.51 -10.34
N SER A 81 11.29 24.63 -9.13
CA SER A 81 11.34 23.53 -8.16
C SER A 81 9.99 22.81 -8.13
N GLU A 82 10.05 21.54 -7.85
CA GLU A 82 8.84 20.78 -7.59
C GLU A 82 9.10 19.80 -6.46
N PHE A 83 8.03 19.33 -5.86
CA PHE A 83 8.13 18.36 -4.76
C PHE A 83 7.71 16.99 -5.24
N VAL A 84 8.49 15.98 -4.88
CA VAL A 84 8.22 14.62 -5.31
C VAL A 84 8.35 13.70 -4.12
N PHE A 85 7.66 12.56 -4.19
CA PHE A 85 7.80 11.48 -3.24
C PHE A 85 8.59 10.37 -3.93
N LEU A 86 9.86 10.26 -3.58
CA LEU A 86 10.73 9.30 -4.25
C LEU A 86 10.24 7.86 -4.07
N LEU A 87 9.72 7.56 -2.88
CA LEU A 87 9.17 6.23 -2.63
C LEU A 87 8.04 5.89 -3.58
N ASP A 88 7.13 6.84 -3.78
CA ASP A 88 6.00 6.62 -4.67
C ASP A 88 6.46 6.38 -6.10
N GLU A 89 7.47 7.13 -6.54
CA GLU A 89 8.00 6.97 -7.90
C GLU A 89 8.64 5.60 -8.09
N GLN A 90 9.40 5.16 -7.10
CA GLN A 90 10.12 3.89 -7.23
C GLN A 90 9.18 2.69 -7.16
N LEU A 91 8.12 2.79 -6.39
CA LEU A 91 7.20 1.67 -6.21
C LEU A 91 5.96 1.78 -7.10
N GLU A 92 5.85 2.85 -7.88
CA GLU A 92 4.73 3.05 -8.80
C GLU A 92 3.39 3.00 -8.07
N ILE A 93 3.32 3.65 -6.92
CA ILE A 93 2.09 3.73 -6.16
C ILE A 93 1.20 4.79 -6.81
N SER A 94 -0.08 4.45 -6.99
CA SER A 94 -1.02 5.39 -7.59
C SER A 94 -1.13 6.65 -6.75
N GLY A 95 -1.07 7.81 -7.42
CA GLY A 95 -1.11 9.07 -6.73
C GLY A 95 -2.49 9.46 -6.25
N VAL A 96 -3.53 9.04 -6.94
CA VAL A 96 -4.88 9.45 -6.59
C VAL A 96 -5.45 8.46 -5.58
N GLY A 97 -5.60 8.92 -4.32
CA GLY A 97 -6.10 8.05 -3.28
C GLY A 97 -5.10 6.99 -2.87
N LEU A 98 -3.93 6.98 -3.49
CA LEU A 98 -2.86 6.03 -3.16
C LEU A 98 -3.39 4.61 -3.04
N ILE A 99 -3.91 4.11 -4.15
CA ILE A 99 -4.39 2.74 -4.22
C ILE A 99 -3.31 1.88 -4.86
N SER A 100 -3.00 0.74 -4.26
CA SER A 100 -1.99 -0.15 -4.82
C SER A 100 -2.45 -0.67 -6.17
N ILE A 101 -1.50 -1.03 -7.02
CA ILE A 101 -1.83 -1.56 -8.33
C ILE A 101 -2.62 -2.85 -8.20
N ASN A 102 -2.23 -3.72 -7.26
CA ASN A 102 -2.95 -4.96 -7.04
C ASN A 102 -4.39 -4.71 -6.62
N MET A 103 -4.60 -3.72 -5.76
CA MET A 103 -5.95 -3.37 -5.32
C MET A 103 -6.78 -2.87 -6.50
N ALA A 104 -6.20 -2.02 -7.33
CA ALA A 104 -6.90 -1.49 -8.49
C ALA A 104 -7.27 -2.60 -9.46
N GLU A 105 -6.36 -3.55 -9.68
CA GLU A 105 -6.64 -4.68 -10.56
C GLU A 105 -7.72 -5.57 -10.01
N GLN A 106 -7.72 -5.76 -8.69
CA GLN A 106 -8.77 -6.55 -8.06
C GLN A 106 -10.13 -5.90 -8.21
N MET A 107 -10.19 -4.58 -8.07
CA MET A 107 -11.45 -3.88 -8.23
C MET A 107 -12.00 -4.04 -9.63
N VAL A 108 -11.14 -3.96 -10.64
CA VAL A 108 -11.57 -4.15 -12.02
C VAL A 108 -12.00 -5.60 -12.23
N SER A 109 -11.23 -6.54 -11.74
CA SER A 109 -11.57 -7.95 -11.89
C SER A 109 -12.89 -8.30 -11.22
N ALA A 110 -13.09 -7.77 -10.01
CA ALA A 110 -14.35 -8.03 -9.30
C ALA A 110 -15.54 -7.52 -10.08
N SER A 111 -15.37 -6.36 -10.69
CA SER A 111 -16.41 -5.76 -11.49
C SER A 111 -16.79 -6.66 -12.66
N GLN A 112 -15.80 -7.29 -13.27
CA GLN A 112 -16.04 -8.16 -14.41
C GLN A 112 -16.54 -9.52 -13.98
N LYS A 113 -16.06 -10.02 -12.87
CA LYS A 113 -16.41 -11.37 -12.44
C LYS A 113 -17.81 -11.49 -11.94
N CYS A 114 -18.46 -10.41 -11.66
CA CYS A 114 -19.81 -10.47 -11.16
C CYS A 114 -20.74 -11.24 -12.09
N HIS A 115 -20.38 -11.35 -13.33
CA HIS A 115 -21.21 -12.09 -14.25
C HIS A 115 -20.55 -13.33 -14.80
N THR A 116 -19.45 -13.71 -14.36
CA THR A 116 -18.92 -14.98 -14.78
C THR A 116 -18.98 -15.97 -13.70
N GLU A 117 -19.18 -16.08 -12.97
CA GLU A 117 -18.95 -16.87 -11.97
C GLU A 117 -18.81 -17.96 -11.92
N LYS A 118 -18.32 -18.20 -12.71
CA LYS A 118 -17.76 -18.76 -12.64
C LYS A 118 -17.25 -19.40 -12.57
N PRO A 119 -17.30 -19.59 -12.76
CA PRO A 119 -16.54 -20.02 -12.68
C PRO A 119 -15.96 -20.73 -12.44
N LEU A 120 -16.02 -21.09 -12.24
CA LEU A 120 -15.32 -21.39 -11.98
C LEU A 120 -15.10 -22.32 -12.30
N LYS A 121 -15.27 -22.65 -12.64
CA LYS A 121 -14.94 -22.94 -12.83
C LYS A 121 -14.58 -23.39 -12.66
N ARG A 122 -14.90 -23.64 -12.49
CA ARG A 122 -14.44 -23.35 -12.11
C ARG A 122 -14.29 -23.86 -11.81
#